data_bf8ee1cdc572d7e653ea64707ee57bba
#
_entry.id   bf8ee1cdc572d7e653ea64707ee57bba
#
_cell.length_a   1.000
_cell.length_b   1.000
_cell.length_c   1.000
_cell.angle_alpha   90.00
_cell.angle_beta   90.00
_cell.angle_gamma   90.00
#
_symmetry.space_group_name_H-M   'P 1'
#
loop_
_entity.id
_entity.type
_entity.pdbx_description
1 polymer ?
#
loop_
_entity_poly.entity_id
_entity_poly.type
_entity_poly.pdbx_seq_one_letter_code
_entity_poly.pdbx_strand_id
1 'polypeptide(L)'
;MRKQTKIAALISAAAVLSVGGAMTAFAATGWQQENGTWVYYNRNEEKVTEQWQKSGDYWYYLDDNGEMAVDSLIDDNNDTYYVDVNGVMVTNRWVAVDNENAGEENEPNQWWYYFGANGKAYKRSESASGDVSLKTINGKKYTFNVDGKMQYGWVKDGETQYDENAWQDSQYYFGDENDGAMAEGWREISIKDDQASEAQPGDNYWDEDQTRWFYFKASGKKEKEQKGKTINGRKYGFDAYGRMDAGWVTDATASNATVKEGGVQGLATYSNTFMNYSTPEDGARFTKGWFKVTPGYYLQKNAYEDGSDYWYYADNNGKLVTNQIKTINGKKYAFDNYGRMMSGFVILQMESAGHGYSTSKIVSKLDDDGVYDTEDNFDKMFDRSYDTGTMEDAFKSGQLKSYYFGDGNDGSMKTGKQTVDLDGEKLTFEFEKNGSKKGAGKVGMSNDHKLYRAGKLTKADNDNKVEVVILDNDDNFVSKMSVEDALNAYGSVTKQNDKLTEWKIDLSSMASATRTYKAYLVNTSGVMVKAGVKKDGDDYKVKTSNYKIEYVQLDN
;
A
#
# COMPACT_ATOMS: atom_id res chain seq x y z
N MET A 1 -18.65 6.93 23.16
CA MET A 1 -19.73 6.57 24.10
C MET A 1 -21.07 6.84 23.46
N ARG A 2 -21.64 5.87 22.79
CA ARG A 2 -23.06 5.92 22.33
C ARG A 2 -23.89 5.16 23.35
N LYS A 3 -24.89 5.84 23.88
CA LYS A 3 -25.82 5.30 24.86
C LYS A 3 -26.52 4.06 24.27
N GLN A 4 -26.34 2.94 24.93
CA GLN A 4 -27.19 1.76 24.72
C GLN A 4 -28.62 2.14 25.07
N THR A 5 -29.50 2.10 24.09
CA THR A 5 -30.94 2.21 24.34
C THR A 5 -31.39 0.84 24.83
N LYS A 6 -31.47 0.68 26.11
CA LYS A 6 -32.16 -0.46 26.72
C LYS A 6 -33.62 -0.35 26.27
N ILE A 7 -34.09 -1.30 25.49
CA ILE A 7 -35.51 -1.48 25.21
C ILE A 7 -36.09 -2.05 26.50
N ALA A 8 -36.58 -1.15 27.36
CA ALA A 8 -37.36 -1.55 28.51
C ALA A 8 -38.70 -2.07 27.95
N ALA A 9 -39.01 -3.31 28.22
CA ALA A 9 -40.33 -3.85 28.00
C ALA A 9 -41.33 -3.02 28.86
N LEU A 10 -42.12 -2.17 28.21
CA LEU A 10 -43.21 -1.49 28.82
C LEU A 10 -44.33 -2.52 29.04
N ILE A 11 -44.45 -2.95 30.28
CA ILE A 11 -45.62 -3.70 30.77
C ILE A 11 -46.79 -2.73 30.68
N SER A 12 -47.65 -2.87 29.71
CA SER A 12 -48.89 -2.12 29.63
C SER A 12 -50.08 -3.02 29.91
N ALA A 13 -50.67 -2.71 31.03
CA ALA A 13 -52.05 -2.90 31.46
C ALA A 13 -52.68 -4.27 31.21
N ALA A 14 -52.86 -4.96 32.30
CA ALA A 14 -53.72 -6.13 32.45
C ALA A 14 -55.06 -5.92 31.75
N ALA A 15 -55.34 -6.73 30.74
CA ALA A 15 -56.72 -6.96 30.32
C ALA A 15 -57.35 -7.86 31.39
N VAL A 16 -57.95 -7.22 32.38
CA VAL A 16 -58.76 -7.95 33.38
C VAL A 16 -59.93 -8.55 32.66
N LEU A 17 -59.94 -9.86 32.49
CA LEU A 17 -61.15 -10.60 32.18
C LEU A 17 -62.14 -10.37 33.34
N SER A 18 -63.02 -9.35 33.20
CA SER A 18 -64.07 -9.12 34.16
C SER A 18 -65.14 -10.18 33.96
N VAL A 19 -65.03 -11.29 34.61
CA VAL A 19 -66.15 -12.23 34.81
C VAL A 19 -66.73 -11.99 36.17
N GLY A 20 -67.66 -11.05 36.24
CA GLY A 20 -68.59 -10.95 37.37
C GLY A 20 -69.75 -11.89 37.14
N GLY A 21 -69.82 -12.95 37.89
CA GLY A 21 -70.97 -13.85 37.79
C GLY A 21 -71.08 -14.72 39.04
N ALA A 22 -72.18 -14.52 39.76
CA ALA A 22 -72.58 -15.36 40.87
C ALA A 22 -72.72 -16.83 40.44
N MET A 23 -72.23 -17.74 41.21
CA MET A 23 -72.43 -19.19 41.07
C MET A 23 -73.90 -19.51 41.14
N THR A 24 -74.51 -19.84 40.03
CA THR A 24 -75.72 -20.69 39.96
C THR A 24 -75.39 -21.81 39.02
N ALA A 25 -75.68 -23.06 39.42
CA ALA A 25 -75.49 -24.27 38.67
C ALA A 25 -76.31 -24.22 37.37
N PHE A 26 -75.73 -23.70 36.29
CA PHE A 26 -76.18 -23.86 34.94
C PHE A 26 -75.01 -24.32 34.11
N ALA A 27 -75.29 -25.20 33.16
CA ALA A 27 -74.36 -25.66 32.14
C ALA A 27 -73.41 -24.54 31.72
N ALA A 28 -72.18 -24.67 32.09
CA ALA A 28 -71.23 -23.58 31.98
C ALA A 28 -70.57 -23.62 30.59
N THR A 29 -71.08 -22.76 29.74
CA THR A 29 -70.40 -22.49 28.42
C THR A 29 -69.55 -21.21 28.55
N GLY A 30 -68.42 -21.16 27.89
CA GLY A 30 -67.49 -20.03 27.91
C GLY A 30 -66.33 -20.18 28.88
N TRP A 31 -65.66 -19.08 29.16
CA TRP A 31 -64.48 -19.05 30.06
C TRP A 31 -64.83 -19.29 31.50
N GLN A 32 -64.12 -20.20 32.12
CA GLN A 32 -64.24 -20.56 33.56
C GLN A 32 -62.87 -20.72 34.21
N GLN A 33 -62.80 -20.55 35.53
CA GLN A 33 -61.59 -20.76 36.29
C GLN A 33 -61.68 -22.07 37.05
N GLU A 34 -60.78 -22.99 36.77
CA GLU A 34 -60.65 -24.29 37.44
C GLU A 34 -59.26 -24.40 38.04
N ASN A 35 -59.15 -24.73 39.33
CA ASN A 35 -57.86 -24.93 40.02
C ASN A 35 -56.84 -23.78 39.86
N GLY A 36 -57.34 -22.53 39.64
CA GLY A 36 -56.48 -21.37 39.46
C GLY A 36 -56.11 -21.08 37.99
N THR A 37 -56.49 -21.97 37.05
CA THR A 37 -56.24 -21.84 35.60
C THR A 37 -57.52 -21.53 34.87
N TRP A 38 -57.45 -20.79 33.72
CA TRP A 38 -58.58 -20.54 32.87
C TRP A 38 -58.76 -21.69 31.89
N VAL A 39 -60.08 -22.13 31.73
CA VAL A 39 -60.53 -23.15 30.79
C VAL A 39 -61.69 -22.61 29.97
N TYR A 40 -61.98 -23.21 28.82
CA TYR A 40 -63.09 -22.80 28.00
C TYR A 40 -63.99 -24.00 27.65
N TYR A 41 -65.30 -23.86 27.88
CA TYR A 41 -66.32 -24.85 27.51
C TYR A 41 -67.10 -24.40 26.26
N ASN A 42 -67.19 -25.29 25.28
CA ASN A 42 -67.97 -25.02 24.08
C ASN A 42 -69.51 -25.08 24.34
N ARG A 43 -70.29 -24.86 23.29
CA ARG A 43 -71.76 -24.88 23.41
C ARG A 43 -72.35 -26.22 23.77
N ASN A 44 -71.57 -27.29 23.63
CA ASN A 44 -71.96 -28.66 23.99
C ASN A 44 -71.51 -29.01 25.41
N GLU A 45 -71.01 -28.03 26.16
CA GLU A 45 -70.44 -28.23 27.53
C GLU A 45 -69.20 -29.10 27.55
N GLU A 46 -68.46 -29.17 26.39
CA GLU A 46 -67.22 -29.92 26.30
C GLU A 46 -66.03 -28.98 26.51
N LYS A 47 -65.08 -29.37 27.30
CA LYS A 47 -63.85 -28.64 27.49
C LYS A 47 -63.05 -28.57 26.21
N VAL A 48 -62.71 -27.41 25.74
CA VAL A 48 -61.94 -27.19 24.53
C VAL A 48 -60.46 -27.40 24.80
N THR A 49 -59.79 -28.18 23.94
CA THR A 49 -58.35 -28.43 23.98
C THR A 49 -57.70 -28.12 22.63
N GLU A 50 -56.40 -27.81 22.65
CA GLU A 50 -55.57 -27.59 21.46
C GLU A 50 -56.20 -26.59 20.44
N GLN A 51 -56.81 -25.50 20.91
CA GLN A 51 -57.53 -24.58 20.05
C GLN A 51 -57.42 -23.11 20.51
N TRP A 52 -57.46 -22.24 19.55
CA TRP A 52 -57.57 -20.81 19.77
C TRP A 52 -59.01 -20.40 20.11
N GLN A 53 -59.16 -19.65 21.16
CA GLN A 53 -60.45 -19.06 21.55
C GLN A 53 -60.34 -17.54 21.62
N LYS A 54 -61.33 -16.85 21.01
CA LYS A 54 -61.37 -15.38 21.03
C LYS A 54 -62.20 -14.90 22.18
N SER A 55 -61.70 -13.92 22.93
CA SER A 55 -62.45 -13.19 23.98
C SER A 55 -62.21 -11.69 23.79
N GLY A 56 -63.29 -10.94 23.49
CA GLY A 56 -63.14 -9.54 23.08
C GLY A 56 -62.29 -9.39 21.81
N ASP A 57 -61.28 -8.58 21.91
CA ASP A 57 -60.32 -8.34 20.84
C ASP A 57 -59.09 -9.24 20.85
N TYR A 58 -59.02 -10.12 21.88
CA TYR A 58 -57.83 -10.94 22.12
C TYR A 58 -58.05 -12.41 21.81
N TRP A 59 -57.00 -13.12 21.43
CA TRP A 59 -56.92 -14.55 21.21
C TRP A 59 -56.13 -15.23 22.32
N TYR A 60 -56.63 -16.37 22.76
CA TYR A 60 -56.06 -17.22 23.82
C TYR A 60 -56.00 -18.65 23.30
N TYR A 61 -54.99 -19.40 23.75
CA TYR A 61 -54.84 -20.80 23.34
C TYR A 61 -55.14 -21.71 24.53
N LEU A 62 -55.90 -22.77 24.32
CA LEU A 62 -56.11 -23.83 25.27
C LEU A 62 -55.18 -25.00 24.89
N ASP A 63 -54.37 -25.47 25.84
CA ASP A 63 -53.44 -26.57 25.68
C ASP A 63 -54.12 -27.93 25.55
N ASP A 64 -53.37 -29.01 25.55
CA ASP A 64 -53.83 -30.39 25.49
C ASP A 64 -54.69 -30.78 26.72
N ASN A 65 -54.49 -30.15 27.86
CA ASN A 65 -55.28 -30.32 29.08
C ASN A 65 -56.54 -29.40 29.08
N GLY A 66 -56.69 -28.55 28.07
CA GLY A 66 -57.71 -27.54 28.01
C GLY A 66 -57.51 -26.35 28.93
N GLU A 67 -56.29 -26.16 29.40
CA GLU A 67 -55.88 -25.03 30.22
C GLU A 67 -55.36 -23.88 29.34
N MET A 68 -55.65 -22.64 29.73
CA MET A 68 -55.18 -21.47 28.99
C MET A 68 -53.63 -21.37 29.09
N ALA A 69 -52.98 -21.48 27.99
CA ALA A 69 -51.53 -21.31 27.89
C ALA A 69 -51.12 -19.87 28.23
N VAL A 70 -50.01 -19.71 28.96
CA VAL A 70 -49.46 -18.41 29.36
C VAL A 70 -47.92 -18.45 29.18
N ASP A 71 -47.34 -17.32 28.82
CA ASP A 71 -45.90 -17.09 28.70
C ASP A 71 -45.19 -18.24 27.95
N SER A 72 -45.74 -18.61 26.78
CA SER A 72 -45.29 -19.81 26.05
C SER A 72 -45.39 -19.69 24.54
N LEU A 73 -44.54 -20.41 23.84
CA LEU A 73 -44.63 -20.66 22.42
C LEU A 73 -45.75 -21.67 22.15
N ILE A 74 -46.52 -21.46 21.10
CA ILE A 74 -47.59 -22.34 20.65
C ILE A 74 -47.34 -22.70 19.18
N ASP A 75 -47.11 -23.98 18.93
CA ASP A 75 -47.01 -24.51 17.57
C ASP A 75 -48.40 -25.02 17.13
N ASP A 76 -48.93 -24.42 16.09
CA ASP A 76 -50.24 -24.76 15.53
C ASP A 76 -50.16 -24.78 13.98
N ASN A 77 -50.41 -25.92 13.39
CA ASN A 77 -50.47 -26.15 11.93
C ASN A 77 -49.22 -25.59 11.17
N ASN A 78 -48.03 -25.90 11.60
CA ASN A 78 -46.74 -25.42 11.06
C ASN A 78 -46.45 -23.90 11.29
N ASP A 79 -47.30 -23.22 12.01
CA ASP A 79 -47.11 -21.82 12.42
C ASP A 79 -46.78 -21.77 13.91
N THR A 80 -45.91 -20.86 14.30
CA THR A 80 -45.51 -20.64 15.70
C THR A 80 -46.09 -19.31 16.15
N TYR A 81 -46.72 -19.30 17.32
CA TYR A 81 -47.31 -18.14 17.99
C TYR A 81 -46.70 -18.00 19.39
N TYR A 82 -47.01 -16.89 20.07
CA TYR A 82 -46.65 -16.71 21.47
C TYR A 82 -47.85 -16.08 22.20
N VAL A 83 -48.12 -16.61 23.36
CA VAL A 83 -49.03 -16.01 24.32
C VAL A 83 -48.28 -15.40 25.50
N ASP A 84 -48.64 -14.20 25.90
CA ASP A 84 -47.94 -13.48 26.97
C ASP A 84 -48.35 -14.02 28.37
N VAL A 85 -47.81 -13.40 29.44
CA VAL A 85 -48.10 -13.78 30.82
C VAL A 85 -49.59 -13.71 31.19
N ASN A 86 -50.41 -13.04 30.38
CA ASN A 86 -51.87 -12.98 30.54
C ASN A 86 -52.58 -13.97 29.62
N GLY A 87 -51.88 -14.80 28.88
CA GLY A 87 -52.40 -15.72 27.87
C GLY A 87 -52.79 -15.06 26.54
N VAL A 88 -52.51 -13.77 26.36
CA VAL A 88 -52.93 -13.04 25.15
C VAL A 88 -51.93 -13.30 24.03
N MET A 89 -52.44 -13.67 22.83
CA MET A 89 -51.62 -13.84 21.62
C MET A 89 -50.90 -12.55 21.27
N VAL A 90 -49.59 -12.65 21.14
CA VAL A 90 -48.72 -11.52 20.77
C VAL A 90 -48.77 -11.21 19.30
N THR A 91 -48.84 -9.93 18.94
CA THR A 91 -48.82 -9.45 17.55
C THR A 91 -47.91 -8.23 17.38
N ASN A 92 -47.30 -8.08 16.20
CA ASN A 92 -46.45 -6.94 15.82
C ASN A 92 -45.38 -6.62 16.87
N ARG A 93 -44.76 -7.64 17.48
CA ARG A 93 -43.80 -7.46 18.58
C ARG A 93 -42.68 -8.49 18.59
N TRP A 94 -41.52 -8.07 19.04
CA TRP A 94 -40.42 -8.94 19.42
C TRP A 94 -40.69 -9.59 20.78
N VAL A 95 -40.32 -10.85 20.88
CA VAL A 95 -40.34 -11.62 22.13
C VAL A 95 -39.00 -12.36 22.28
N ALA A 96 -38.39 -12.24 23.43
CA ALA A 96 -37.25 -13.06 23.86
C ALA A 96 -37.79 -14.25 24.64
N VAL A 97 -37.42 -15.44 24.27
CA VAL A 97 -37.79 -16.68 24.95
C VAL A 97 -36.50 -17.30 25.49
N ASP A 98 -36.52 -17.67 26.78
CA ASP A 98 -35.37 -18.27 27.43
C ASP A 98 -34.95 -19.56 26.72
N ASN A 99 -33.65 -19.72 26.51
CA ASN A 99 -33.08 -20.90 25.90
C ASN A 99 -32.78 -21.96 26.94
N GLU A 100 -33.40 -23.13 26.82
CA GLU A 100 -33.17 -24.25 27.75
C GLU A 100 -31.73 -24.76 27.75
N ASN A 101 -31.01 -24.56 26.63
CA ASN A 101 -29.59 -24.92 26.46
C ASN A 101 -28.65 -23.76 26.81
N ALA A 102 -29.14 -22.70 27.42
CA ALA A 102 -28.31 -21.53 27.75
C ALA A 102 -27.09 -21.94 28.60
N GLY A 103 -25.90 -21.53 28.13
CA GLY A 103 -24.63 -21.87 28.77
C GLY A 103 -23.90 -23.05 28.11
N GLU A 104 -24.50 -23.72 27.12
CA GLU A 104 -23.78 -24.61 26.21
C GLU A 104 -23.03 -23.80 25.14
N GLU A 105 -22.04 -24.43 24.50
CA GLU A 105 -21.27 -23.79 23.44
C GLU A 105 -22.17 -23.44 22.27
N ASN A 106 -22.05 -22.18 21.78
CA ASN A 106 -22.81 -21.64 20.65
C ASN A 106 -24.33 -21.48 20.90
N GLU A 107 -24.76 -21.57 22.14
CA GLU A 107 -26.16 -21.35 22.52
C GLU A 107 -26.35 -19.98 23.20
N PRO A 108 -27.22 -19.10 22.64
CA PRO A 108 -27.52 -17.83 23.29
C PRO A 108 -28.36 -18.02 24.56
N ASN A 109 -28.37 -17.03 25.44
CA ASN A 109 -29.21 -17.10 26.62
C ASN A 109 -30.70 -17.08 26.32
N GLN A 110 -31.07 -16.42 25.25
CA GLN A 110 -32.46 -16.27 24.79
C GLN A 110 -32.54 -16.29 23.27
N TRP A 111 -33.62 -16.86 22.74
CA TRP A 111 -33.95 -16.79 21.33
C TRP A 111 -34.95 -15.68 21.10
N TRP A 112 -34.70 -14.82 20.09
CA TRP A 112 -35.62 -13.75 19.69
C TRP A 112 -36.52 -14.20 18.56
N TYR A 113 -37.82 -13.93 18.72
CA TYR A 113 -38.85 -14.15 17.72
C TYR A 113 -39.54 -12.83 17.38
N TYR A 114 -40.05 -12.66 16.19
CA TYR A 114 -40.91 -11.58 15.83
C TYR A 114 -42.27 -12.10 15.37
N PHE A 115 -43.33 -11.72 16.03
CA PHE A 115 -44.69 -12.09 15.70
C PHE A 115 -45.32 -10.99 14.84
N GLY A 116 -45.85 -11.35 13.65
CA GLY A 116 -46.49 -10.43 12.73
C GLY A 116 -47.89 -9.98 13.18
N ALA A 117 -48.59 -9.22 12.34
CA ALA A 117 -49.93 -8.71 12.63
C ALA A 117 -50.97 -9.83 12.84
N ASN A 118 -50.73 -10.99 12.28
CA ASN A 118 -51.59 -12.18 12.39
C ASN A 118 -51.19 -13.11 13.54
N GLY A 119 -50.26 -12.68 14.39
CA GLY A 119 -49.71 -13.49 15.50
C GLY A 119 -48.70 -14.56 15.12
N LYS A 120 -48.46 -14.81 13.83
CA LYS A 120 -47.50 -15.83 13.39
C LYS A 120 -46.06 -15.31 13.51
N ALA A 121 -45.17 -16.17 13.98
CA ALA A 121 -43.76 -15.88 13.98
C ALA A 121 -43.23 -15.72 12.54
N TYR A 122 -42.34 -14.77 12.30
CA TYR A 122 -41.58 -14.72 11.08
C TYR A 122 -40.59 -15.87 11.05
N LYS A 123 -40.62 -16.65 9.99
CA LYS A 123 -39.69 -17.77 9.81
C LYS A 123 -39.32 -17.99 8.36
N ARG A 124 -38.28 -18.73 8.12
CA ARG A 124 -37.85 -19.22 6.80
C ARG A 124 -38.76 -20.38 6.38
N SER A 125 -39.06 -20.47 5.12
CA SER A 125 -39.71 -21.67 4.58
C SER A 125 -38.67 -22.82 4.47
N GLU A 126 -39.07 -24.03 4.79
CA GLU A 126 -38.23 -25.23 4.61
C GLU A 126 -37.78 -25.40 3.15
N SER A 127 -38.62 -24.99 2.18
CA SER A 127 -38.30 -25.06 0.75
C SER A 127 -37.49 -23.86 0.24
N ALA A 128 -37.12 -22.89 1.09
CA ALA A 128 -36.37 -21.71 0.68
C ALA A 128 -34.95 -22.07 0.31
N SER A 129 -34.48 -21.59 -0.83
CA SER A 129 -33.08 -21.69 -1.28
C SER A 129 -32.32 -20.37 -1.02
N GLY A 130 -31.00 -20.45 -0.91
CA GLY A 130 -30.12 -19.31 -0.66
C GLY A 130 -29.88 -19.03 0.81
N ASP A 131 -28.91 -18.14 1.11
CA ASP A 131 -28.37 -17.96 2.46
C ASP A 131 -29.35 -17.32 3.45
N VAL A 132 -30.26 -16.46 2.99
CA VAL A 132 -31.12 -15.68 3.88
C VAL A 132 -32.54 -15.49 3.34
N SER A 133 -33.53 -15.36 4.24
CA SER A 133 -34.91 -15.00 3.93
C SER A 133 -35.26 -13.71 4.67
N LEU A 134 -35.00 -12.57 4.02
CA LEU A 134 -35.07 -11.26 4.68
C LEU A 134 -36.50 -10.82 4.99
N LYS A 135 -36.72 -10.35 6.21
CA LYS A 135 -37.94 -9.70 6.69
C LYS A 135 -37.61 -8.27 7.11
N THR A 136 -38.45 -7.31 6.70
CA THR A 136 -38.28 -5.91 7.11
C THR A 136 -39.13 -5.62 8.33
N ILE A 137 -38.52 -5.19 9.42
CA ILE A 137 -39.19 -4.84 10.68
C ILE A 137 -38.68 -3.45 11.08
N ASN A 138 -39.57 -2.49 11.19
CA ASN A 138 -39.22 -1.12 11.57
C ASN A 138 -38.06 -0.51 10.77
N GLY A 139 -37.99 -0.80 9.45
CA GLY A 139 -37.00 -0.25 8.55
C GLY A 139 -35.65 -0.99 8.55
N LYS A 140 -35.41 -1.93 9.46
CA LYS A 140 -34.25 -2.81 9.47
C LYS A 140 -34.62 -4.18 8.89
N LYS A 141 -33.63 -4.89 8.33
CA LYS A 141 -33.82 -6.24 7.77
C LYS A 141 -33.27 -7.27 8.74
N TYR A 142 -33.99 -8.36 8.89
CA TYR A 142 -33.67 -9.50 9.73
C TYR A 142 -33.85 -10.80 8.97
N THR A 143 -33.24 -11.87 9.44
CA THR A 143 -33.51 -13.23 8.95
C THR A 143 -33.82 -14.15 10.12
N PHE A 144 -34.63 -15.15 9.86
CA PHE A 144 -35.08 -16.13 10.84
C PHE A 144 -34.86 -17.51 10.26
N ASN A 145 -34.60 -18.50 11.10
CA ASN A 145 -34.53 -19.88 10.66
C ASN A 145 -35.92 -20.51 10.47
N VAL A 146 -35.97 -21.81 10.21
CA VAL A 146 -37.23 -22.54 10.00
C VAL A 146 -38.09 -22.61 11.26
N ASP A 147 -37.51 -22.52 12.44
CA ASP A 147 -38.18 -22.51 13.73
C ASP A 147 -38.66 -21.10 14.14
N GLY A 148 -38.30 -20.06 13.36
CA GLY A 148 -38.63 -18.68 13.66
C GLY A 148 -37.63 -17.98 14.59
N LYS A 149 -36.52 -18.60 14.92
CA LYS A 149 -35.43 -18.00 15.72
C LYS A 149 -34.69 -16.94 14.89
N MET A 150 -34.56 -15.74 15.42
CA MET A 150 -33.77 -14.68 14.78
C MET A 150 -32.31 -15.12 14.66
N GLN A 151 -31.74 -14.99 13.46
CA GLN A 151 -30.34 -15.29 13.20
C GLN A 151 -29.46 -14.06 13.38
N TYR A 152 -28.24 -14.25 13.84
CA TYR A 152 -27.27 -13.20 14.13
C TYR A 152 -25.84 -13.65 13.72
N GLY A 153 -24.86 -12.75 13.83
CA GLY A 153 -23.49 -13.05 13.42
C GLY A 153 -23.39 -13.37 11.90
N TRP A 154 -22.50 -14.27 11.55
CA TRP A 154 -22.36 -14.77 10.20
C TRP A 154 -23.47 -15.77 9.87
N VAL A 155 -24.16 -15.56 8.76
CA VAL A 155 -25.31 -16.41 8.38
C VAL A 155 -25.09 -17.00 6.98
N LYS A 156 -25.30 -18.32 6.88
CA LYS A 156 -25.25 -19.10 5.66
C LYS A 156 -26.34 -20.19 5.72
N ASP A 157 -26.97 -20.49 4.59
CA ASP A 157 -28.00 -21.52 4.46
C ASP A 157 -29.21 -21.38 5.44
N GLY A 158 -29.43 -20.15 5.91
CA GLY A 158 -30.55 -19.80 6.82
C GLY A 158 -30.21 -19.90 8.31
N GLU A 159 -28.99 -20.29 8.66
CA GLU A 159 -28.56 -20.49 10.05
C GLU A 159 -27.34 -19.66 10.38
N THR A 160 -27.23 -19.27 11.65
CA THR A 160 -26.01 -18.70 12.24
C THR A 160 -24.88 -19.71 12.16
N GLN A 161 -23.71 -19.26 11.74
CA GLN A 161 -22.51 -20.08 11.63
C GLN A 161 -21.59 -19.74 12.80
N TYR A 162 -21.19 -20.75 13.55
CA TYR A 162 -20.33 -20.62 14.73
C TYR A 162 -18.89 -21.09 14.47
N ASP A 163 -18.63 -21.62 13.29
CA ASP A 163 -17.30 -22.06 12.85
C ASP A 163 -16.33 -20.86 12.77
N GLU A 164 -15.08 -21.06 13.15
CA GLU A 164 -14.03 -20.04 13.10
C GLU A 164 -13.83 -19.46 11.70
N ASN A 165 -14.12 -20.25 10.66
CA ASN A 165 -14.04 -19.84 9.26
C ASN A 165 -15.37 -19.28 8.71
N ALA A 166 -16.40 -19.13 9.53
CA ALA A 166 -17.70 -18.61 9.10
C ALA A 166 -17.60 -17.28 8.36
N TRP A 167 -16.67 -16.41 8.75
CA TRP A 167 -16.41 -15.12 8.11
C TRP A 167 -15.88 -15.25 6.67
N GLN A 168 -15.20 -16.34 6.35
CA GLN A 168 -14.69 -16.61 5.01
C GLN A 168 -15.84 -17.01 4.06
N ASP A 169 -16.64 -17.96 4.48
CA ASP A 169 -17.68 -18.61 3.68
C ASP A 169 -18.98 -17.81 3.58
N SER A 170 -19.41 -17.19 4.68
CA SER A 170 -20.67 -16.46 4.73
C SER A 170 -20.63 -15.15 3.97
N GLN A 171 -21.75 -14.81 3.32
CA GLN A 171 -21.91 -13.56 2.58
C GLN A 171 -22.64 -12.48 3.38
N TYR A 172 -23.31 -12.85 4.47
CA TYR A 172 -24.17 -11.97 5.27
C TYR A 172 -23.74 -11.96 6.74
N TYR A 173 -23.91 -10.81 7.36
CA TYR A 173 -23.67 -10.61 8.78
C TYR A 173 -24.85 -9.86 9.41
N PHE A 174 -25.31 -10.32 10.58
CA PHE A 174 -26.51 -9.86 11.25
C PHE A 174 -26.24 -9.46 12.71
N GLY A 175 -25.48 -8.43 12.96
CA GLY A 175 -25.26 -7.91 14.31
C GLY A 175 -24.89 -8.96 15.35
N ASP A 176 -25.48 -8.87 16.53
CA ASP A 176 -25.28 -9.80 17.65
C ASP A 176 -26.60 -10.47 18.07
N GLU A 177 -26.51 -11.36 19.07
CA GLU A 177 -27.66 -12.13 19.58
C GLU A 177 -28.84 -11.25 20.06
N ASN A 178 -28.59 -9.97 20.40
CA ASN A 178 -29.60 -9.03 20.88
C ASN A 178 -30.05 -7.99 19.82
N ASP A 179 -29.31 -7.82 18.74
CA ASP A 179 -29.67 -6.96 17.59
C ASP A 179 -29.26 -7.64 16.27
N GLY A 180 -29.98 -8.66 15.88
CA GLY A 180 -29.79 -9.40 14.63
C GLY A 180 -30.13 -8.61 13.37
N ALA A 181 -29.93 -7.31 13.34
CA ALA A 181 -30.16 -6.51 12.16
C ALA A 181 -29.08 -6.72 11.10
N MET A 182 -29.49 -6.92 9.86
CA MET A 182 -28.60 -7.09 8.70
C MET A 182 -27.58 -5.96 8.60
N ALA A 183 -26.31 -6.32 8.46
CA ALA A 183 -25.25 -5.35 8.24
C ALA A 183 -25.37 -4.68 6.87
N GLU A 184 -25.26 -3.37 6.85
CA GLU A 184 -25.13 -2.53 5.64
C GLU A 184 -23.99 -1.52 5.87
N GLY A 185 -23.21 -1.21 4.81
CA GLY A 185 -22.05 -0.33 4.90
C GLY A 185 -20.87 -0.97 5.62
N TRP A 186 -20.04 -0.13 6.20
CA TRP A 186 -18.84 -0.57 6.92
C TRP A 186 -19.18 -1.23 8.26
N ARG A 187 -18.52 -2.34 8.53
CA ARG A 187 -18.54 -3.05 9.81
C ARG A 187 -17.14 -3.50 10.20
N GLU A 188 -16.79 -3.23 11.42
CA GLU A 188 -15.58 -3.75 12.06
C GLU A 188 -15.99 -5.02 12.82
N ILE A 189 -15.37 -6.14 12.49
CA ILE A 189 -15.75 -7.47 13.02
C ILE A 189 -14.48 -8.18 13.45
N SER A 190 -14.51 -8.72 14.66
CA SER A 190 -13.45 -9.61 15.14
C SER A 190 -13.58 -10.96 14.46
N ILE A 191 -12.47 -11.45 13.93
CA ILE A 191 -12.37 -12.74 13.24
C ILE A 191 -11.17 -13.50 13.78
N LYS A 192 -11.18 -14.80 13.62
CA LYS A 192 -10.04 -15.66 13.85
C LYS A 192 -9.55 -16.21 12.51
N ASP A 193 -8.26 -16.23 12.29
CA ASP A 193 -7.68 -16.74 11.05
C ASP A 193 -6.52 -17.69 11.38
N ASP A 194 -6.81 -18.98 11.33
CA ASP A 194 -5.84 -20.04 11.64
C ASP A 194 -4.65 -20.06 10.66
N GLN A 195 -4.81 -19.48 9.49
CA GLN A 195 -3.74 -19.41 8.48
C GLN A 195 -2.85 -18.17 8.67
N ALA A 196 -3.21 -17.23 9.52
CA ALA A 196 -2.45 -16.03 9.74
C ALA A 196 -1.06 -16.29 10.33
N SER A 197 -0.90 -17.36 11.13
CA SER A 197 0.39 -17.80 11.68
C SER A 197 1.41 -18.20 10.61
N GLU A 198 0.97 -18.54 9.41
CA GLU A 198 1.83 -18.87 8.27
C GLU A 198 2.14 -17.65 7.39
N ALA A 199 1.48 -16.52 7.62
CA ALA A 199 1.72 -15.27 6.89
C ALA A 199 3.13 -14.75 7.14
N GLN A 200 3.69 -14.09 6.15
CA GLN A 200 5.02 -13.50 6.25
C GLN A 200 4.94 -12.09 6.84
N PRO A 201 5.96 -11.62 7.58
CA PRO A 201 6.01 -10.24 8.06
C PRO A 201 5.78 -9.25 6.91
N GLY A 202 4.88 -8.29 7.12
CA GLY A 202 4.46 -7.33 6.09
C GLY A 202 3.22 -7.73 5.30
N ASP A 203 2.69 -8.93 5.50
CA ASP A 203 1.36 -9.30 5.02
C ASP A 203 0.28 -8.66 5.89
N ASN A 204 -0.86 -8.36 5.27
CA ASN A 204 -1.99 -7.75 5.98
C ASN A 204 -2.64 -8.64 7.04
N TYR A 205 -2.33 -9.93 7.05
CA TYR A 205 -3.06 -10.98 7.76
C TYR A 205 -2.17 -11.86 8.62
N TRP A 206 -1.11 -11.32 9.13
CA TRP A 206 -0.15 -12.13 9.86
C TRP A 206 -0.47 -12.35 11.35
N ASP A 207 -1.54 -11.74 11.86
CA ASP A 207 -2.06 -11.95 13.20
C ASP A 207 -3.27 -12.92 13.18
N GLU A 208 -3.31 -13.90 14.08
CA GLU A 208 -4.41 -14.86 14.19
C GLU A 208 -5.71 -14.21 14.68
N ASP A 209 -5.64 -13.45 15.78
CA ASP A 209 -6.78 -12.71 16.32
C ASP A 209 -6.82 -11.32 15.71
N GLN A 210 -7.80 -11.07 14.88
CA GLN A 210 -7.88 -9.85 14.08
C GLN A 210 -9.23 -9.17 14.22
N THR A 211 -9.20 -7.85 14.31
CA THR A 211 -10.38 -7.03 14.05
C THR A 211 -10.23 -6.44 12.66
N ARG A 212 -11.13 -6.79 11.75
CA ARG A 212 -11.06 -6.40 10.35
C ARG A 212 -12.29 -5.66 9.90
N TRP A 213 -12.10 -4.74 8.93
CA TRP A 213 -13.18 -4.03 8.29
C TRP A 213 -13.74 -4.81 7.12
N PHE A 214 -15.07 -4.91 7.09
CA PHE A 214 -15.86 -5.46 5.98
C PHE A 214 -16.81 -4.40 5.47
N TYR A 215 -17.18 -4.50 4.21
CA TYR A 215 -18.20 -3.63 3.62
C TYR A 215 -19.36 -4.46 3.07
N PHE A 216 -20.56 -4.17 3.54
CA PHE A 216 -21.79 -4.83 3.10
C PHE A 216 -22.58 -3.92 2.19
N LYS A 217 -23.00 -4.46 1.03
CA LYS A 217 -23.87 -3.76 0.08
C LYS A 217 -25.23 -3.50 0.70
N ALA A 218 -26.06 -2.63 0.11
CA ALA A 218 -27.47 -2.45 0.52
C ALA A 218 -28.31 -3.74 0.42
N SER A 219 -27.84 -4.74 -0.33
CA SER A 219 -28.43 -6.08 -0.36
C SER A 219 -28.05 -6.94 0.85
N GLY A 220 -27.15 -6.48 1.72
CA GLY A 220 -26.56 -7.24 2.82
C GLY A 220 -25.38 -8.12 2.41
N LYS A 221 -25.10 -8.26 1.12
CA LYS A 221 -23.98 -9.11 0.67
C LYS A 221 -22.64 -8.42 0.92
N LYS A 222 -21.70 -9.16 1.49
CA LYS A 222 -20.32 -8.78 1.69
C LYS A 222 -19.65 -8.41 0.35
N GLU A 223 -18.91 -7.32 0.30
CA GLU A 223 -18.01 -6.98 -0.81
C GLU A 223 -16.74 -7.82 -0.70
N LYS A 224 -16.27 -8.40 -1.80
CA LYS A 224 -15.05 -9.21 -1.85
C LYS A 224 -14.42 -9.19 -3.24
N GLU A 225 -13.16 -9.63 -3.33
CA GLU A 225 -12.40 -9.73 -4.60
C GLU A 225 -12.38 -8.43 -5.40
N GLN A 226 -12.21 -7.29 -4.71
CA GLN A 226 -12.20 -5.97 -5.33
C GLN A 226 -10.87 -5.26 -5.07
N LYS A 227 -10.25 -4.74 -6.11
CA LYS A 227 -8.98 -3.98 -6.00
C LYS A 227 -9.16 -2.46 -6.22
N GLY A 228 -10.36 -1.97 -6.18
CA GLY A 228 -10.60 -0.53 -6.41
C GLY A 228 -12.05 -0.12 -6.34
N LYS A 229 -12.80 -0.69 -5.41
CA LYS A 229 -14.19 -0.31 -5.13
C LYS A 229 -14.25 1.14 -4.67
N THR A 230 -15.08 1.93 -5.33
CA THR A 230 -15.33 3.31 -4.90
C THR A 230 -16.45 3.34 -3.86
N ILE A 231 -16.12 3.86 -2.66
CA ILE A 231 -17.05 4.05 -1.56
C ILE A 231 -16.85 5.49 -1.06
N ASN A 232 -17.90 6.30 -1.07
CA ASN A 232 -17.86 7.70 -0.66
C ASN A 232 -16.70 8.50 -1.32
N GLY A 233 -16.44 8.27 -2.61
CA GLY A 233 -15.41 8.97 -3.39
C GLY A 233 -13.97 8.48 -3.19
N ARG A 234 -13.72 7.57 -2.25
CA ARG A 234 -12.41 6.92 -2.03
C ARG A 234 -12.40 5.50 -2.57
N LYS A 235 -11.23 5.00 -2.91
CA LYS A 235 -11.07 3.63 -3.43
C LYS A 235 -10.56 2.70 -2.33
N TYR A 236 -11.19 1.52 -2.25
CA TYR A 236 -10.85 0.47 -1.31
C TYR A 236 -10.63 -0.86 -2.03
N GLY A 237 -9.84 -1.73 -1.45
CA GLY A 237 -9.69 -3.10 -1.88
C GLY A 237 -10.31 -4.05 -0.86
N PHE A 238 -10.65 -5.24 -1.32
CA PHE A 238 -11.15 -6.33 -0.49
C PHE A 238 -10.56 -7.65 -1.02
N ASP A 239 -10.09 -8.47 -0.12
CA ASP A 239 -9.55 -9.78 -0.46
C ASP A 239 -10.62 -10.78 -0.92
N ALA A 240 -10.23 -12.03 -1.15
CA ALA A 240 -11.14 -13.11 -1.57
C ALA A 240 -12.24 -13.40 -0.53
N TYR A 241 -12.00 -13.11 0.72
CA TYR A 241 -12.91 -13.36 1.85
C TYR A 241 -13.69 -12.11 2.28
N GLY A 242 -13.32 -10.95 1.74
CA GLY A 242 -14.00 -9.66 2.00
C GLY A 242 -13.38 -8.82 3.09
N ARG A 243 -12.21 -9.18 3.62
CA ARG A 243 -11.44 -8.27 4.50
C ARG A 243 -10.99 -7.07 3.69
N MET A 244 -11.08 -5.88 4.26
CA MET A 244 -10.57 -4.66 3.65
C MET A 244 -9.05 -4.74 3.53
N ASP A 245 -8.53 -4.48 2.32
CA ASP A 245 -7.09 -4.36 2.08
C ASP A 245 -6.50 -3.18 2.86
N ALA A 246 -5.30 -3.35 3.43
CA ALA A 246 -4.52 -2.32 4.09
C ALA A 246 -3.03 -2.49 3.74
N GLY A 247 -2.23 -1.43 3.91
CA GLY A 247 -0.80 -1.47 3.60
C GLY A 247 -0.51 -1.79 2.13
N TRP A 248 0.55 -2.55 1.88
CA TRP A 248 0.98 -2.92 0.54
C TRP A 248 0.23 -4.15 0.03
N VAL A 249 -0.43 -4.01 -1.11
CA VAL A 249 -1.16 -5.09 -1.77
C VAL A 249 -0.79 -5.15 -3.25
N THR A 250 -0.56 -6.35 -3.76
CA THR A 250 -0.29 -6.55 -5.19
C THR A 250 -1.58 -6.77 -5.99
N ASP A 251 -1.63 -6.16 -7.18
CA ASP A 251 -2.68 -6.42 -8.18
C ASP A 251 -2.34 -7.65 -9.06
N ALA A 252 -1.11 -8.17 -8.93
CA ALA A 252 -0.70 -9.33 -9.70
C ALA A 252 -1.50 -10.56 -9.28
N THR A 253 -2.08 -11.25 -10.26
CA THR A 253 -2.50 -12.63 -10.08
C THR A 253 -1.24 -13.45 -9.84
N ALA A 254 -1.01 -13.79 -8.59
CA ALA A 254 0.24 -14.37 -8.11
C ALA A 254 0.55 -15.78 -8.66
N SER A 255 -0.20 -16.29 -9.63
CA SER A 255 -0.07 -17.65 -10.15
C SER A 255 1.31 -18.01 -10.70
N ASN A 256 2.20 -17.03 -10.94
CA ASN A 256 3.56 -17.26 -11.45
C ASN A 256 4.66 -16.53 -10.69
N ALA A 257 4.36 -15.86 -9.60
CA ALA A 257 5.34 -15.14 -8.85
C ALA A 257 5.72 -15.90 -7.60
N THR A 258 6.90 -16.45 -7.60
CA THR A 258 7.50 -16.98 -6.38
C THR A 258 7.94 -15.78 -5.55
N VAL A 259 7.14 -15.43 -4.56
CA VAL A 259 7.56 -14.51 -3.50
C VAL A 259 8.64 -15.24 -2.72
N LYS A 260 9.85 -14.70 -2.72
CA LYS A 260 10.97 -15.21 -1.93
C LYS A 260 11.34 -14.20 -0.88
N GLU A 261 11.86 -14.70 0.23
CA GLU A 261 12.49 -13.88 1.24
C GLU A 261 13.49 -12.90 0.59
N GLY A 262 13.35 -11.60 0.86
CA GLY A 262 14.21 -10.55 0.31
C GLY A 262 13.87 -10.04 -1.08
N GLY A 263 12.76 -10.45 -1.67
CA GLY A 263 12.30 -9.90 -2.93
C GLY A 263 11.46 -10.84 -3.78
N VAL A 264 10.77 -10.26 -4.74
CA VAL A 264 9.97 -10.99 -5.72
C VAL A 264 10.79 -11.17 -6.99
N GLN A 265 10.88 -12.39 -7.48
CA GLN A 265 11.56 -12.66 -8.75
C GLN A 265 10.82 -11.93 -9.89
N GLY A 266 11.53 -11.09 -10.67
CA GLY A 266 10.89 -10.24 -11.69
C GLY A 266 10.46 -8.86 -11.17
N LEU A 267 11.16 -8.32 -10.24
CA LEU A 267 10.87 -7.14 -9.42
C LEU A 267 10.40 -5.90 -10.20
N ALA A 268 10.99 -5.60 -11.37
CA ALA A 268 10.60 -4.47 -12.20
C ALA A 268 9.13 -4.53 -12.65
N THR A 269 8.59 -5.72 -12.81
CA THR A 269 7.17 -5.95 -13.15
C THR A 269 6.28 -5.87 -11.90
N TYR A 270 6.78 -6.33 -10.77
CA TYR A 270 6.02 -6.39 -9.53
C TYR A 270 5.84 -5.04 -8.86
N SER A 271 6.88 -4.21 -8.81
CA SER A 271 6.81 -2.90 -8.17
C SER A 271 5.75 -1.99 -8.80
N ASN A 272 5.46 -2.14 -10.10
CA ASN A 272 4.38 -1.41 -10.77
C ASN A 272 2.98 -2.01 -10.60
N THR A 273 2.86 -3.17 -9.98
CA THR A 273 1.57 -3.80 -9.66
C THR A 273 1.17 -3.62 -8.20
N PHE A 274 2.09 -3.23 -7.33
CA PHE A 274 1.78 -2.94 -5.94
C PHE A 274 1.01 -1.62 -5.79
N MET A 275 0.07 -1.61 -4.86
CA MET A 275 -0.69 -0.45 -4.43
C MET A 275 -0.60 -0.35 -2.91
N ASN A 276 -0.70 0.85 -2.36
CA ASN A 276 -0.77 1.04 -0.92
C ASN A 276 -2.17 1.49 -0.52
N TYR A 277 -2.76 0.77 0.43
CA TYR A 277 -4.10 0.97 0.97
C TYR A 277 -4.10 1.62 2.35
N SER A 278 -3.10 2.46 2.64
CA SER A 278 -3.01 3.17 3.92
C SER A 278 -2.94 2.22 5.12
N THR A 279 -3.53 2.60 6.24
CA THR A 279 -3.50 1.80 7.48
C THR A 279 -4.72 0.86 7.58
N PRO A 280 -4.67 -0.16 8.45
CA PRO A 280 -5.81 -1.04 8.70
C PRO A 280 -7.10 -0.33 9.12
N GLU A 281 -6.99 0.84 9.74
CA GLU A 281 -8.15 1.64 10.17
C GLU A 281 -8.73 2.49 9.05
N ASP A 282 -7.91 2.91 8.08
CA ASP A 282 -8.34 3.77 6.97
C ASP A 282 -8.63 2.99 5.69
N GLY A 283 -7.75 2.10 5.27
CA GLY A 283 -7.88 1.23 4.10
C GLY A 283 -8.05 1.92 2.75
N ALA A 284 -8.00 3.24 2.70
CA ALA A 284 -8.17 3.94 1.44
C ALA A 284 -6.90 3.92 0.62
N ARG A 285 -7.01 3.47 -0.63
CA ARG A 285 -5.91 3.39 -1.56
C ARG A 285 -5.35 4.76 -1.90
N PHE A 286 -4.03 4.94 -1.78
CA PHE A 286 -3.36 6.12 -2.32
C PHE A 286 -3.51 6.18 -3.83
N THR A 287 -4.01 7.30 -4.32
CA THR A 287 -4.18 7.58 -5.75
C THR A 287 -3.75 9.01 -6.04
N LYS A 288 -3.11 9.22 -7.20
CA LYS A 288 -2.74 10.55 -7.71
C LYS A 288 -2.04 11.43 -6.67
N GLY A 289 -0.90 10.99 -6.17
CA GLY A 289 -0.18 11.82 -5.20
C GLY A 289 1.05 11.17 -4.60
N TRP A 290 1.69 11.98 -3.78
CA TRP A 290 2.82 11.57 -2.96
C TRP A 290 2.35 10.94 -1.67
N PHE A 291 3.08 9.92 -1.23
CA PHE A 291 2.96 9.36 0.11
C PHE A 291 4.31 8.82 0.58
N LYS A 292 4.51 8.78 1.89
CA LYS A 292 5.75 8.33 2.51
C LYS A 292 5.44 7.22 3.49
N VAL A 293 5.98 6.03 3.23
CA VAL A 293 5.73 4.82 4.02
C VAL A 293 6.94 3.89 3.95
N THR A 294 7.03 2.97 4.90
CA THR A 294 7.98 1.86 4.85
C THR A 294 7.66 0.95 3.66
N PRO A 295 8.65 0.46 2.90
CA PRO A 295 8.43 -0.51 1.83
C PRO A 295 7.76 -1.77 2.36
N GLY A 296 6.97 -2.43 1.51
CA GLY A 296 6.47 -3.77 1.83
C GLY A 296 7.62 -4.78 1.90
N TYR A 297 7.48 -5.78 2.76
CA TYR A 297 8.48 -6.84 2.94
C TYR A 297 8.92 -7.46 1.59
N TYR A 298 7.95 -7.76 0.72
CA TYR A 298 8.21 -8.32 -0.60
C TYR A 298 8.76 -7.33 -1.64
N LEU A 299 8.64 -6.03 -1.38
CA LEU A 299 9.26 -5.02 -2.22
C LEU A 299 10.72 -4.82 -1.85
N GLN A 300 11.04 -4.74 -0.58
CA GLN A 300 12.39 -4.58 -0.10
C GLN A 300 12.54 -4.96 1.38
N LYS A 301 12.95 -6.20 1.63
CA LYS A 301 13.09 -6.77 2.98
C LYS A 301 13.93 -5.90 3.91
N ASN A 302 15.17 -5.56 3.52
CA ASN A 302 16.08 -4.82 4.40
C ASN A 302 15.49 -3.48 4.84
N ALA A 303 14.92 -2.71 3.91
CA ALA A 303 14.31 -1.42 4.24
C ALA A 303 13.01 -1.57 5.07
N TYR A 304 12.30 -2.68 4.93
CA TYR A 304 11.17 -3.03 5.79
C TYR A 304 11.64 -3.34 7.22
N GLU A 305 12.66 -4.17 7.36
CA GLU A 305 13.23 -4.56 8.66
C GLU A 305 13.89 -3.37 9.39
N ASP A 306 14.52 -2.46 8.64
CA ASP A 306 15.10 -1.22 9.18
C ASP A 306 14.04 -0.17 9.55
N GLY A 307 12.78 -0.36 9.18
CA GLY A 307 11.72 0.61 9.40
C GLY A 307 11.90 1.94 8.65
N SER A 308 12.65 1.92 7.55
CA SER A 308 12.99 3.12 6.77
C SER A 308 11.85 3.54 5.85
N ASP A 309 11.37 4.79 6.00
CA ASP A 309 10.33 5.35 5.15
C ASP A 309 10.90 5.94 3.86
N TYR A 310 10.24 5.66 2.74
CA TYR A 310 10.56 6.23 1.44
C TYR A 310 9.37 6.97 0.83
N TRP A 311 9.67 7.96 -0.02
CA TRP A 311 8.67 8.65 -0.80
C TRP A 311 8.31 7.86 -2.06
N TYR A 312 7.02 7.74 -2.30
CA TYR A 312 6.42 7.12 -3.48
C TYR A 312 5.46 8.10 -4.16
N TYR A 313 5.19 7.85 -5.43
CA TYR A 313 4.16 8.58 -6.16
C TYR A 313 3.23 7.58 -6.85
N ALA A 314 1.94 7.64 -6.52
CA ALA A 314 0.91 6.85 -7.18
C ALA A 314 0.31 7.60 -8.38
N ASP A 315 -0.01 6.88 -9.44
CA ASP A 315 -0.79 7.39 -10.56
C ASP A 315 -2.29 7.50 -10.22
N ASN A 316 -3.11 7.87 -11.20
CA ASN A 316 -4.57 8.00 -11.01
C ASN A 316 -5.24 6.66 -10.60
N ASN A 317 -4.62 5.53 -10.91
CA ASN A 317 -5.11 4.20 -10.59
C ASN A 317 -4.50 3.63 -9.30
N GLY A 318 -3.64 4.38 -8.62
CA GLY A 318 -2.94 3.94 -7.42
C GLY A 318 -1.68 3.12 -7.71
N LYS A 319 -1.31 2.93 -8.99
CA LYS A 319 -0.08 2.21 -9.34
C LYS A 319 1.14 3.09 -9.11
N LEU A 320 2.20 2.49 -8.61
CA LEU A 320 3.47 3.19 -8.37
C LEU A 320 4.09 3.65 -9.70
N VAL A 321 4.69 4.81 -9.65
CA VAL A 321 5.60 5.27 -10.71
C VAL A 321 6.96 4.61 -10.48
N THR A 322 7.46 3.85 -11.44
CA THR A 322 8.71 3.10 -11.35
C THR A 322 9.58 3.33 -12.57
N ASN A 323 10.89 3.15 -12.44
CA ASN A 323 11.88 3.16 -13.52
C ASN A 323 11.75 4.36 -14.48
N GLN A 324 11.49 5.55 -13.94
CA GLN A 324 11.38 6.74 -14.80
C GLN A 324 11.66 8.05 -14.08
N ILE A 325 12.04 9.04 -14.90
CA ILE A 325 12.04 10.45 -14.51
C ILE A 325 10.68 11.03 -14.90
N LYS A 326 9.90 11.47 -13.91
CA LYS A 326 8.54 12.01 -14.08
C LYS A 326 8.47 13.47 -13.70
N THR A 327 7.72 14.24 -14.50
CA THR A 327 7.40 15.63 -14.14
C THR A 327 6.13 15.65 -13.28
N ILE A 328 6.24 16.22 -12.08
CA ILE A 328 5.16 16.36 -11.11
C ILE A 328 5.16 17.82 -10.65
N ASN A 329 4.06 18.53 -10.88
CA ASN A 329 3.90 19.94 -10.52
C ASN A 329 5.07 20.83 -11.01
N GLY A 330 5.55 20.61 -12.26
CA GLY A 330 6.61 21.38 -12.89
C GLY A 330 8.05 21.01 -12.49
N LYS A 331 8.24 20.17 -11.48
CA LYS A 331 9.54 19.62 -11.08
C LYS A 331 9.71 18.19 -11.59
N LYS A 332 10.94 17.78 -11.84
CA LYS A 332 11.26 16.39 -12.25
C LYS A 332 11.78 15.61 -11.06
N TYR A 333 11.33 14.37 -10.95
CA TYR A 333 11.73 13.39 -9.93
C TYR A 333 12.06 12.07 -10.60
N ALA A 334 12.99 11.32 -10.05
CA ALA A 334 13.30 9.98 -10.51
C ALA A 334 12.81 8.93 -9.53
N PHE A 335 12.36 7.81 -10.06
CA PHE A 335 11.87 6.67 -9.28
C PHE A 335 12.62 5.41 -9.71
N ASP A 336 13.04 4.62 -8.74
CA ASP A 336 13.73 3.36 -8.98
C ASP A 336 12.74 2.25 -9.40
N ASN A 337 13.27 1.04 -9.55
CA ASN A 337 12.47 -0.13 -9.91
C ASN A 337 11.48 -0.57 -8.82
N TYR A 338 11.68 -0.14 -7.58
CA TYR A 338 10.75 -0.36 -6.45
C TYR A 338 9.70 0.74 -6.31
N GLY A 339 9.82 1.83 -7.09
CA GLY A 339 8.96 3.01 -6.99
C GLY A 339 9.39 4.02 -5.95
N ARG A 340 10.57 3.85 -5.31
CA ARG A 340 11.10 4.82 -4.35
C ARG A 340 11.64 6.04 -5.08
N MET A 341 11.35 7.22 -4.55
CA MET A 341 11.93 8.46 -5.05
C MET A 341 13.44 8.46 -4.81
N MET A 342 14.21 8.68 -5.88
CA MET A 342 15.66 8.82 -5.79
C MET A 342 16.04 10.20 -5.28
N SER A 343 17.12 10.28 -4.52
CA SER A 343 17.75 11.51 -4.02
C SER A 343 19.26 11.45 -4.15
N GLY A 344 19.93 12.57 -3.92
CA GLY A 344 21.39 12.65 -4.02
C GLY A 344 21.91 12.61 -5.45
N PHE A 345 23.20 12.31 -5.57
CA PHE A 345 23.87 12.10 -6.85
C PHE A 345 23.66 10.66 -7.29
N VAL A 346 23.21 10.46 -8.54
CA VAL A 346 22.95 9.13 -9.10
C VAL A 346 23.42 9.05 -10.55
N ILE A 347 23.87 7.88 -10.95
CA ILE A 347 24.17 7.53 -12.34
C ILE A 347 23.13 6.52 -12.81
N LEU A 348 22.39 6.88 -13.87
CA LEU A 348 21.28 6.11 -14.42
C LEU A 348 21.61 5.55 -15.79
N GLN A 349 21.34 4.27 -15.99
CA GLN A 349 21.32 3.66 -17.30
C GLN A 349 19.94 3.92 -17.92
N MET A 350 19.95 4.55 -19.09
CA MET A 350 18.73 4.94 -19.79
C MET A 350 18.30 3.88 -20.81
N GLU A 351 16.99 3.73 -20.98
CA GLU A 351 16.43 2.80 -21.97
C GLU A 351 16.79 3.24 -23.39
N SER A 352 17.13 2.29 -24.26
CA SER A 352 17.36 2.53 -25.68
C SER A 352 16.07 3.02 -26.36
N ALA A 353 16.17 4.06 -27.16
CA ALA A 353 15.03 4.70 -27.82
C ALA A 353 15.38 5.14 -29.26
N GLY A 354 14.95 4.41 -30.24
CA GLY A 354 15.20 4.73 -31.64
C GLY A 354 16.70 4.85 -31.96
N HIS A 355 17.17 6.05 -32.30
CA HIS A 355 18.58 6.31 -32.63
C HIS A 355 19.41 6.79 -31.43
N GLY A 356 18.97 6.53 -30.19
CA GLY A 356 19.67 6.99 -29.00
C GLY A 356 19.07 6.41 -27.73
N TYR A 357 19.05 7.23 -26.67
CA TYR A 357 18.60 6.83 -25.34
C TYR A 357 17.50 7.75 -24.81
N SER A 358 16.59 7.18 -24.03
CA SER A 358 15.47 7.88 -23.42
C SER A 358 15.94 9.05 -22.54
N THR A 359 15.11 10.06 -22.40
CA THR A 359 15.32 11.18 -21.46
C THR A 359 14.53 10.99 -20.15
N SER A 360 13.75 9.92 -20.06
CA SER A 360 12.87 9.69 -18.90
C SER A 360 12.77 8.23 -18.49
N LYS A 361 12.98 7.27 -19.38
CA LYS A 361 12.90 5.84 -19.06
C LYS A 361 14.25 5.35 -18.54
N ILE A 362 14.23 4.69 -17.41
CA ILE A 362 15.40 4.17 -16.70
C ILE A 362 15.41 2.64 -16.82
N VAL A 363 16.56 2.07 -17.09
CA VAL A 363 16.78 0.62 -17.01
C VAL A 363 17.21 0.26 -15.59
N SER A 364 18.22 0.96 -15.07
CA SER A 364 18.76 0.73 -13.73
C SER A 364 19.47 1.98 -13.19
N LYS A 365 19.66 2.06 -11.88
CA LYS A 365 20.66 2.90 -11.24
C LYS A 365 21.96 2.09 -11.14
N LEU A 366 23.10 2.69 -11.43
CA LEU A 366 24.38 2.09 -11.10
C LEU A 366 24.51 2.03 -9.58
N ASP A 367 25.11 0.95 -9.09
CA ASP A 367 25.50 0.86 -7.68
C ASP A 367 26.50 1.99 -7.37
N ASP A 368 26.33 2.65 -6.25
CA ASP A 368 27.22 3.73 -5.81
C ASP A 368 28.38 3.16 -4.98
N ASP A 369 28.13 2.10 -4.22
CA ASP A 369 29.11 1.48 -3.33
C ASP A 369 30.32 0.94 -4.11
N GLY A 370 31.50 1.50 -3.80
CA GLY A 370 32.76 1.17 -4.45
C GLY A 370 32.89 1.57 -5.93
N VAL A 371 31.89 2.24 -6.51
CA VAL A 371 31.88 2.66 -7.94
C VAL A 371 32.02 4.17 -8.08
N TYR A 372 31.23 4.96 -7.36
CA TYR A 372 31.29 6.43 -7.40
C TYR A 372 30.89 7.09 -6.06
N ASP A 373 30.96 6.35 -4.99
CA ASP A 373 30.69 6.78 -3.62
C ASP A 373 31.73 7.80 -3.11
N THR A 374 32.99 7.66 -3.55
CA THR A 374 34.10 8.57 -3.24
C THR A 374 34.61 9.31 -4.49
N GLU A 375 35.39 10.38 -4.32
CA GLU A 375 36.05 11.09 -5.45
C GLU A 375 36.99 10.13 -6.19
N ASP A 376 37.77 9.35 -5.48
CA ASP A 376 38.72 8.40 -6.06
C ASP A 376 38.02 7.33 -6.90
N ASN A 377 36.93 6.75 -6.40
CA ASN A 377 36.17 5.73 -7.12
C ASN A 377 35.50 6.35 -8.35
N PHE A 378 34.92 7.56 -8.21
CA PHE A 378 34.36 8.28 -9.35
C PHE A 378 35.41 8.57 -10.43
N ASP A 379 36.63 8.97 -10.07
CA ASP A 379 37.69 9.27 -11.03
C ASP A 379 38.23 8.00 -11.69
N LYS A 380 38.34 6.88 -10.96
CA LYS A 380 38.72 5.56 -11.52
C LYS A 380 37.76 5.07 -12.60
N MET A 381 36.47 5.41 -12.54
CA MET A 381 35.52 5.06 -13.62
C MET A 381 35.94 5.60 -14.99
N PHE A 382 36.68 6.71 -15.01
CA PHE A 382 37.11 7.37 -16.25
C PHE A 382 38.60 7.16 -16.53
N ASP A 383 39.35 6.50 -15.65
CA ASP A 383 40.77 6.21 -15.85
C ASP A 383 40.91 5.06 -16.85
N ARG A 384 41.55 5.32 -17.96
CA ARG A 384 41.76 4.34 -19.03
C ARG A 384 42.71 3.20 -18.69
N SER A 385 43.44 3.28 -17.61
CA SER A 385 44.19 2.14 -17.10
C SER A 385 43.26 1.05 -16.54
N TYR A 386 42.07 1.41 -16.14
CA TYR A 386 41.01 0.53 -15.60
C TYR A 386 39.83 0.33 -16.57
N ASP A 387 39.55 1.32 -17.42
CA ASP A 387 38.47 1.28 -18.41
C ASP A 387 38.99 1.52 -19.82
N THR A 388 38.63 0.69 -20.77
CA THR A 388 39.02 0.80 -22.19
C THR A 388 38.30 1.93 -22.94
N GLY A 389 37.67 2.87 -22.23
CA GLY A 389 36.94 4.02 -22.79
C GLY A 389 35.42 3.80 -22.91
N THR A 390 34.92 2.65 -22.49
CA THR A 390 33.49 2.29 -22.59
C THR A 390 32.60 3.15 -21.71
N MET A 391 33.10 3.58 -20.53
CA MET A 391 32.34 4.41 -19.60
C MET A 391 32.10 5.81 -20.16
N GLU A 392 33.13 6.49 -20.65
CA GLU A 392 32.99 7.83 -21.23
C GLU A 392 32.11 7.82 -22.48
N ASP A 393 32.23 6.80 -23.34
CA ASP A 393 31.39 6.61 -24.52
C ASP A 393 29.92 6.39 -24.13
N ALA A 394 29.65 5.66 -23.05
CA ALA A 394 28.31 5.49 -22.52
C ALA A 394 27.69 6.80 -22.04
N PHE A 395 28.45 7.69 -21.42
CA PHE A 395 27.99 9.03 -21.06
C PHE A 395 27.81 9.96 -22.29
N LYS A 396 28.73 9.93 -23.24
CA LYS A 396 28.64 10.72 -24.47
C LYS A 396 27.45 10.32 -25.33
N SER A 397 27.19 9.03 -25.49
CA SER A 397 26.03 8.51 -26.21
C SER A 397 24.71 8.80 -25.47
N GLY A 398 24.76 9.01 -24.16
CA GLY A 398 23.62 9.19 -23.29
C GLY A 398 23.00 7.87 -22.81
N GLN A 399 23.69 6.75 -22.98
CA GLN A 399 23.35 5.47 -22.37
C GLN A 399 23.39 5.58 -20.84
N LEU A 400 24.46 6.22 -20.33
CA LEU A 400 24.57 6.62 -18.94
C LEU A 400 24.35 8.13 -18.82
N LYS A 401 23.68 8.54 -17.75
CA LYS A 401 23.51 9.95 -17.38
C LYS A 401 23.60 10.09 -15.87
N SER A 402 24.39 11.05 -15.42
CA SER A 402 24.39 11.45 -14.02
C SER A 402 23.31 12.51 -13.78
N TYR A 403 22.75 12.50 -12.59
CA TYR A 403 21.77 13.47 -12.11
C TYR A 403 22.00 13.79 -10.64
N TYR A 404 21.48 14.94 -10.21
CA TYR A 404 21.44 15.30 -8.80
C TYR A 404 19.99 15.63 -8.41
N PHE A 405 19.43 14.89 -7.46
CA PHE A 405 18.03 14.94 -7.06
C PHE A 405 17.85 15.53 -5.64
N GLY A 406 18.62 16.52 -5.25
CA GLY A 406 18.48 17.13 -3.93
C GLY A 406 18.66 16.14 -2.78
N ASP A 407 18.06 16.43 -1.64
CA ASP A 407 18.06 15.53 -0.48
C ASP A 407 16.86 14.58 -0.46
N GLY A 408 16.84 13.66 0.51
CA GLY A 408 15.80 12.64 0.66
C GLY A 408 14.38 13.17 0.88
N ASN A 409 14.22 14.44 1.24
CA ASN A 409 12.90 15.06 1.40
C ASN A 409 12.48 15.90 0.19
N ASP A 410 13.43 16.53 -0.53
CA ASP A 410 13.11 17.29 -1.74
C ASP A 410 13.05 16.41 -2.98
N GLY A 411 14.05 15.57 -3.24
CA GLY A 411 14.12 14.65 -4.39
C GLY A 411 13.98 15.30 -5.77
N SER A 412 13.89 16.62 -5.85
CA SER A 412 13.70 17.30 -7.13
C SER A 412 15.01 17.43 -7.90
N MET A 413 14.96 17.18 -9.22
CA MET A 413 16.09 17.31 -10.13
C MET A 413 16.72 18.69 -10.08
N LYS A 414 18.00 18.76 -9.83
CA LYS A 414 18.79 20.01 -9.84
C LYS A 414 19.41 20.23 -11.22
N THR A 415 19.69 21.48 -11.51
CA THR A 415 20.32 21.93 -12.78
C THR A 415 21.37 22.99 -12.49
N GLY A 416 22.28 23.25 -13.45
CA GLY A 416 23.36 24.21 -13.28
C GLY A 416 24.44 23.70 -12.35
N LYS A 417 25.20 24.62 -11.77
CA LYS A 417 26.29 24.31 -10.83
C LYS A 417 25.74 23.82 -9.50
N GLN A 418 26.19 22.67 -9.05
CA GLN A 418 25.83 22.08 -7.77
C GLN A 418 27.11 21.65 -7.03
N THR A 419 27.06 21.65 -5.71
CA THR A 419 28.05 20.98 -4.88
C THR A 419 27.50 19.61 -4.53
N VAL A 420 28.20 18.57 -4.91
CA VAL A 420 27.88 17.18 -4.60
C VAL A 420 28.88 16.70 -3.56
N ASP A 421 28.39 16.08 -2.53
CA ASP A 421 29.19 15.45 -1.49
C ASP A 421 29.33 13.97 -1.83
N LEU A 422 30.58 13.51 -1.97
CA LEU A 422 30.92 12.09 -2.11
C LEU A 422 31.82 11.74 -0.94
N ASP A 423 31.31 11.01 0.02
CA ASP A 423 31.97 10.58 1.26
C ASP A 423 32.72 11.72 2.01
N GLY A 424 32.04 12.88 2.18
CA GLY A 424 32.59 14.07 2.84
C GLY A 424 33.36 15.01 1.91
N GLU A 425 33.71 14.61 0.72
CA GLU A 425 34.39 15.42 -0.30
C GLU A 425 33.39 16.27 -1.09
N LYS A 426 33.51 17.60 -0.99
CA LYS A 426 32.62 18.56 -1.64
C LYS A 426 33.08 18.94 -3.04
N LEU A 427 32.54 18.30 -4.03
CA LEU A 427 32.93 18.43 -5.42
C LEU A 427 31.98 19.34 -6.21
N THR A 428 32.55 20.02 -7.24
CA THR A 428 31.77 20.85 -8.15
C THR A 428 31.27 20.03 -9.33
N PHE A 429 29.95 19.95 -9.47
CA PHE A 429 29.28 19.38 -10.64
C PHE A 429 28.48 20.43 -11.39
N GLU A 430 28.28 20.23 -12.67
CA GLU A 430 27.43 21.07 -13.49
C GLU A 430 26.46 20.21 -14.33
N PHE A 431 25.18 20.54 -14.21
CA PHE A 431 24.07 19.85 -14.85
C PHE A 431 23.40 20.74 -15.88
N GLU A 432 23.00 20.16 -17.00
CA GLU A 432 22.36 20.89 -18.10
C GLU A 432 21.09 21.62 -17.65
N LYS A 433 20.99 22.92 -18.01
CA LYS A 433 19.87 23.76 -17.55
C LYS A 433 18.62 23.60 -18.40
N ASN A 434 18.79 23.30 -19.69
CA ASN A 434 17.72 23.36 -20.69
C ASN A 434 17.80 22.19 -21.68
N GLY A 435 16.82 22.13 -22.58
CA GLY A 435 16.78 21.16 -23.70
C GLY A 435 16.45 19.73 -23.27
N SER A 436 16.69 18.80 -24.19
CA SER A 436 16.44 17.37 -24.00
C SER A 436 17.34 16.73 -22.94
N LYS A 437 18.50 17.34 -22.68
CA LYS A 437 19.47 16.90 -21.66
C LYS A 437 19.26 17.55 -20.29
N LYS A 438 18.22 18.38 -20.11
CA LYS A 438 17.99 19.11 -18.84
C LYS A 438 18.13 18.20 -17.62
N GLY A 439 19.01 18.58 -16.71
CA GLY A 439 19.33 17.88 -15.45
C GLY A 439 20.43 16.84 -15.59
N ALA A 440 20.80 16.40 -16.80
CA ALA A 440 21.92 15.49 -16.97
C ALA A 440 23.25 16.23 -16.72
N GLY A 441 24.20 15.53 -16.12
CA GLY A 441 25.56 16.04 -15.93
C GLY A 441 26.23 16.35 -17.27
N LYS A 442 26.95 17.45 -17.34
CA LYS A 442 27.71 17.82 -18.52
C LYS A 442 28.80 16.79 -18.82
N VAL A 443 29.07 16.55 -20.09
CA VAL A 443 30.10 15.61 -20.57
C VAL A 443 30.96 16.28 -21.64
N GLY A 444 32.27 16.09 -21.55
CA GLY A 444 33.23 16.59 -22.53
C GLY A 444 33.60 18.07 -22.34
N MET A 445 34.28 18.63 -23.37
CA MET A 445 34.78 20.01 -23.37
C MET A 445 33.64 21.00 -23.65
N SER A 446 33.50 21.99 -22.75
CA SER A 446 32.54 23.07 -22.92
C SER A 446 33.11 24.23 -23.76
N ASN A 447 32.24 25.14 -24.24
CA ASN A 447 32.65 26.30 -25.03
C ASN A 447 33.56 27.28 -24.25
N ASP A 448 33.51 27.26 -22.93
CA ASP A 448 34.38 28.05 -22.03
C ASP A 448 35.66 27.29 -21.63
N HIS A 449 35.97 26.25 -22.38
CA HIS A 449 37.18 25.42 -22.21
C HIS A 449 37.32 24.81 -20.81
N LYS A 450 36.25 24.29 -20.30
CA LYS A 450 36.19 23.43 -19.13
C LYS A 450 35.83 22.02 -19.51
N LEU A 451 36.48 21.07 -18.91
CA LEU A 451 36.21 19.65 -19.14
C LEU A 451 35.33 19.10 -18.01
N TYR A 452 34.26 18.41 -18.40
CA TYR A 452 33.32 17.76 -17.49
C TYR A 452 33.28 16.25 -17.73
N ARG A 453 33.34 15.47 -16.65
CA ARG A 453 33.14 14.02 -16.64
C ARG A 453 31.85 13.73 -15.85
N ALA A 454 30.81 13.28 -16.53
CA ALA A 454 29.50 13.00 -15.92
C ALA A 454 29.02 14.11 -14.95
N GLY A 455 29.29 15.36 -15.29
CA GLY A 455 28.97 16.56 -14.48
C GLY A 455 30.12 17.08 -13.62
N LYS A 456 31.06 16.25 -13.18
CA LYS A 456 32.23 16.68 -12.37
C LYS A 456 33.15 17.55 -13.19
N LEU A 457 33.46 18.72 -12.68
CA LEU A 457 34.42 19.64 -13.29
C LEU A 457 35.86 19.11 -13.06
N THR A 458 36.59 18.86 -14.13
CA THR A 458 38.04 18.57 -14.07
C THR A 458 38.78 19.88 -13.78
N LYS A 459 39.48 19.95 -12.65
CA LYS A 459 40.26 21.11 -12.22
C LYS A 459 41.56 20.66 -11.58
N ALA A 460 42.55 21.55 -11.52
CA ALA A 460 43.76 21.32 -10.72
C ALA A 460 43.38 21.26 -9.22
N ASP A 461 44.09 20.43 -8.48
CA ASP A 461 43.95 20.31 -7.04
C ASP A 461 44.43 21.62 -6.35
N ASN A 462 43.96 21.85 -5.14
CA ASN A 462 44.24 23.14 -4.48
C ASN A 462 45.72 23.33 -4.16
N ASP A 463 46.44 22.26 -3.95
CA ASP A 463 47.89 22.25 -3.67
C ASP A 463 48.70 22.57 -4.94
N ASN A 464 48.15 22.21 -6.11
CA ASN A 464 48.72 22.47 -7.41
C ASN A 464 48.00 23.65 -8.06
N LYS A 465 48.69 24.71 -8.44
CA LYS A 465 48.06 25.84 -9.14
C LYS A 465 47.58 25.47 -10.54
N VAL A 466 48.26 24.55 -11.16
CA VAL A 466 47.95 23.99 -12.48
C VAL A 466 48.35 22.52 -12.55
N GLU A 467 47.64 21.71 -13.32
CA GLU A 467 47.93 20.30 -13.60
C GLU A 467 47.82 19.99 -15.08
N VAL A 468 48.42 18.91 -15.49
CA VAL A 468 48.37 18.41 -16.87
C VAL A 468 47.16 17.48 -17.03
N VAL A 469 46.34 17.76 -18.06
CA VAL A 469 45.23 16.89 -18.48
C VAL A 469 45.56 16.34 -19.88
N ILE A 470 45.50 15.05 -20.03
CA ILE A 470 45.70 14.37 -21.30
C ILE A 470 44.36 13.98 -21.87
N LEU A 471 44.11 14.37 -23.13
CA LEU A 471 42.93 13.95 -23.90
C LEU A 471 43.37 13.19 -25.16
N ASP A 472 42.49 12.31 -25.66
CA ASP A 472 42.68 11.67 -26.96
C ASP A 472 42.23 12.59 -28.12
N ASN A 473 42.27 12.09 -29.35
CA ASN A 473 41.88 12.83 -30.55
C ASN A 473 40.36 13.16 -30.62
N ASP A 474 39.54 12.45 -29.87
CA ASP A 474 38.08 12.66 -29.75
C ASP A 474 37.71 13.50 -28.54
N ASP A 475 38.73 14.17 -27.92
CA ASP A 475 38.63 14.95 -26.69
C ASP A 475 38.09 14.16 -25.49
N ASN A 476 38.33 12.83 -25.45
CA ASN A 476 38.03 12.02 -24.29
C ASN A 476 39.13 12.19 -23.24
N PHE A 477 38.73 12.18 -21.97
CA PHE A 477 39.65 12.21 -20.85
C PHE A 477 40.50 10.93 -20.81
N VAL A 478 41.79 11.10 -20.60
CA VAL A 478 42.73 9.99 -20.45
C VAL A 478 43.34 9.94 -19.05
N SER A 479 43.87 11.08 -18.61
CA SER A 479 44.44 11.21 -17.27
C SER A 479 44.58 12.68 -16.84
N LYS A 480 44.67 12.90 -15.53
CA LYS A 480 45.07 14.17 -14.89
C LYS A 480 46.20 13.87 -13.93
N MET A 481 47.26 14.68 -13.93
CA MET A 481 48.43 14.48 -13.10
C MET A 481 49.17 15.80 -12.82
N SER A 482 50.03 15.82 -11.83
CA SER A 482 50.91 16.95 -11.58
C SER A 482 51.83 17.21 -12.77
N VAL A 483 52.44 18.40 -12.83
CA VAL A 483 53.42 18.72 -13.88
C VAL A 483 54.64 17.81 -13.75
N GLU A 484 55.09 17.49 -12.52
CA GLU A 484 56.19 16.59 -12.25
C GLU A 484 55.91 15.18 -12.74
N ASP A 485 54.76 14.62 -12.39
CA ASP A 485 54.37 13.27 -12.87
C ASP A 485 54.29 13.18 -14.40
N ALA A 486 53.76 14.26 -15.03
CA ALA A 486 53.73 14.32 -16.49
C ALA A 486 55.12 14.35 -17.13
N LEU A 487 56.07 15.04 -16.48
CA LEU A 487 57.45 15.02 -16.93
C LEU A 487 58.11 13.66 -16.68
N ASN A 488 57.89 13.05 -15.53
CA ASN A 488 58.45 11.72 -15.21
C ASN A 488 57.95 10.65 -16.18
N ALA A 489 56.67 10.72 -16.58
CA ALA A 489 56.06 9.75 -17.50
C ALA A 489 56.36 10.03 -18.98
N TYR A 490 56.36 11.30 -19.40
CA TYR A 490 56.30 11.72 -20.80
C TYR A 490 57.30 12.84 -21.15
N GLY A 491 58.16 13.27 -20.23
CA GLY A 491 59.08 14.37 -20.45
C GLY A 491 60.24 13.98 -21.37
N SER A 492 60.45 14.78 -22.41
CA SER A 492 61.67 14.69 -23.25
C SER A 492 62.41 16.02 -23.21
N VAL A 493 63.71 15.98 -22.94
CA VAL A 493 64.56 17.19 -22.93
C VAL A 493 64.73 17.72 -24.34
N THR A 494 64.30 18.96 -24.55
CA THR A 494 64.40 19.64 -25.82
C THR A 494 65.53 20.68 -25.88
N LYS A 495 65.93 21.18 -24.72
CA LYS A 495 67.00 22.14 -24.59
C LYS A 495 67.63 22.03 -23.18
N GLN A 496 68.93 21.97 -23.15
CA GLN A 496 69.66 21.94 -21.90
C GLN A 496 70.96 22.76 -22.00
N ASN A 497 71.20 23.65 -21.05
CA ASN A 497 72.47 24.37 -20.86
C ASN A 497 72.67 24.64 -19.35
N ASP A 498 73.80 25.23 -18.94
CA ASP A 498 74.15 25.45 -17.56
C ASP A 498 73.14 26.25 -16.73
N LYS A 499 72.18 26.91 -17.37
CA LYS A 499 71.18 27.79 -16.73
C LYS A 499 69.73 27.40 -16.99
N LEU A 500 69.44 26.48 -17.92
CA LEU A 500 68.09 26.20 -18.38
C LEU A 500 68.00 24.75 -18.85
N THR A 501 67.03 24.05 -18.27
CA THR A 501 66.51 22.78 -18.85
C THR A 501 65.09 23.01 -19.27
N GLU A 502 64.81 22.61 -20.49
CA GLU A 502 63.46 22.68 -21.11
C GLU A 502 63.02 21.31 -21.55
N TRP A 503 61.82 20.95 -21.11
CA TRP A 503 61.18 19.69 -21.48
C TRP A 503 59.96 19.93 -22.34
N LYS A 504 59.67 18.96 -23.19
CA LYS A 504 58.40 18.83 -23.89
C LYS A 504 57.71 17.58 -23.37
N ILE A 505 56.37 17.65 -23.21
CA ILE A 505 55.57 16.47 -22.93
C ILE A 505 55.35 15.74 -24.25
N ASP A 506 55.94 14.57 -24.41
CA ASP A 506 55.91 13.74 -25.60
C ASP A 506 55.00 12.54 -25.37
N LEU A 507 53.80 12.57 -25.97
CA LEU A 507 52.80 11.53 -25.86
C LEU A 507 52.89 10.48 -26.97
N SER A 508 53.97 10.48 -27.77
CA SER A 508 54.16 9.54 -28.87
C SER A 508 54.19 8.07 -28.43
N SER A 509 54.69 7.78 -27.23
CA SER A 509 54.68 6.45 -26.66
C SER A 509 53.29 5.89 -26.34
N MET A 510 52.29 6.78 -26.15
CA MET A 510 50.89 6.40 -25.94
C MET A 510 50.16 6.23 -27.28
N ALA A 511 50.64 6.83 -28.34
CA ALA A 511 49.95 6.87 -29.64
C ALA A 511 49.90 5.49 -30.30
N SER A 512 48.78 5.22 -30.98
CA SER A 512 48.61 4.05 -31.87
C SER A 512 48.25 4.48 -33.28
N ALA A 513 48.08 3.54 -34.20
CA ALA A 513 47.65 3.86 -35.59
C ALA A 513 46.32 4.63 -35.66
N THR A 514 45.48 4.52 -34.65
CA THR A 514 44.14 5.10 -34.60
C THR A 514 43.95 6.15 -33.51
N ARG A 515 44.90 6.32 -32.58
CA ARG A 515 44.76 7.24 -31.44
C ARG A 515 45.97 8.12 -31.28
N THR A 516 45.74 9.41 -31.19
CA THR A 516 46.74 10.42 -30.78
C THR A 516 46.26 11.14 -29.54
N TYR A 517 47.21 11.77 -28.84
CA TYR A 517 46.93 12.39 -27.57
C TYR A 517 47.41 13.83 -27.53
N LYS A 518 46.77 14.66 -26.71
CA LYS A 518 47.09 16.07 -26.52
C LYS A 518 47.16 16.36 -25.02
N ALA A 519 48.20 17.10 -24.61
CA ALA A 519 48.32 17.58 -23.26
C ALA A 519 47.85 19.04 -23.15
N TYR A 520 46.98 19.26 -22.17
CA TYR A 520 46.44 20.56 -21.80
C TYR A 520 46.85 20.91 -20.38
N LEU A 521 46.88 22.21 -20.06
CA LEU A 521 47.11 22.69 -18.71
C LEU A 521 45.79 23.19 -18.12
N VAL A 522 45.36 22.66 -16.98
CA VAL A 522 44.14 23.09 -16.28
C VAL A 522 44.51 23.85 -15.01
N ASN A 523 43.75 24.87 -14.65
CA ASN A 523 43.91 25.59 -13.40
C ASN A 523 42.90 25.12 -12.31
N THR A 524 43.02 25.68 -11.10
CA THR A 524 42.12 25.40 -9.96
C THR A 524 40.67 25.81 -10.18
N SER A 525 40.38 26.66 -11.20
CA SER A 525 39.02 27.03 -11.60
C SER A 525 38.47 26.09 -12.68
N GLY A 526 39.21 25.06 -13.09
CA GLY A 526 38.84 24.10 -14.13
C GLY A 526 38.95 24.64 -15.56
N VAL A 527 39.53 25.80 -15.77
CA VAL A 527 39.69 26.38 -17.11
C VAL A 527 41.03 25.94 -17.71
N MET A 528 40.98 25.41 -18.95
CA MET A 528 42.18 25.13 -19.72
C MET A 528 42.93 26.41 -20.05
N VAL A 529 44.23 26.45 -19.77
CA VAL A 529 45.08 27.62 -19.93
C VAL A 529 45.37 27.86 -21.41
N LYS A 530 44.82 28.94 -21.95
CA LYS A 530 44.93 29.26 -23.40
C LYS A 530 46.35 29.58 -23.81
N ALA A 531 47.02 30.51 -23.12
CA ALA A 531 48.36 30.98 -23.46
C ALA A 531 49.03 31.63 -22.27
N GLY A 532 50.36 31.64 -22.28
CA GLY A 532 51.18 32.28 -21.28
C GLY A 532 52.04 31.29 -20.51
N VAL A 533 52.76 31.81 -19.52
CA VAL A 533 53.55 30.98 -18.57
C VAL A 533 52.78 30.91 -17.27
N LYS A 534 52.59 29.72 -16.74
CA LYS A 534 51.99 29.44 -15.45
C LYS A 534 52.97 28.67 -14.58
N LYS A 535 53.03 28.98 -13.28
CA LYS A 535 53.76 28.20 -12.29
C LYS A 535 52.80 27.12 -11.72
N ASP A 536 53.29 25.95 -11.50
CA ASP A 536 52.52 24.84 -10.89
C ASP A 536 52.33 25.03 -9.39
N GLY A 537 53.14 25.81 -8.75
CA GLY A 537 53.11 26.02 -7.30
C GLY A 537 54.35 25.47 -6.61
N ASP A 538 55.02 24.54 -7.28
CA ASP A 538 56.22 23.87 -6.81
C ASP A 538 57.46 24.35 -7.63
N ASP A 539 58.00 23.48 -8.44
CA ASP A 539 59.31 23.69 -9.08
C ASP A 539 59.23 24.05 -10.56
N TYR A 540 58.05 24.07 -11.18
CA TYR A 540 57.95 24.16 -12.65
C TYR A 540 57.16 25.38 -13.15
N LYS A 541 57.60 25.84 -14.31
CA LYS A 541 56.91 26.82 -15.16
C LYS A 541 56.45 26.16 -16.46
N VAL A 542 55.19 26.22 -16.78
CA VAL A 542 54.60 25.66 -18.00
C VAL A 542 54.23 26.76 -18.96
N LYS A 543 54.72 26.72 -20.16
CA LYS A 543 54.33 27.63 -21.26
C LYS A 543 53.25 26.96 -22.10
N THR A 544 52.14 27.66 -22.28
CA THR A 544 51.08 27.23 -23.20
C THR A 544 50.89 28.21 -24.33
N SER A 545 50.44 27.72 -25.50
CA SER A 545 49.99 28.49 -26.63
C SER A 545 48.83 27.76 -27.33
N ASN A 546 47.76 28.48 -27.62
CA ASN A 546 46.55 27.91 -28.19
C ASN A 546 46.07 26.64 -27.45
N TYR A 547 46.05 26.70 -26.10
CA TYR A 547 45.73 25.64 -25.17
C TYR A 547 46.71 24.45 -25.08
N LYS A 548 47.72 24.37 -25.96
CA LYS A 548 48.70 23.30 -25.97
C LYS A 548 49.88 23.65 -25.08
N ILE A 549 50.43 22.68 -24.39
CA ILE A 549 51.70 22.84 -23.66
C ILE A 549 52.82 22.86 -24.70
N GLU A 550 53.60 23.96 -24.71
CA GLU A 550 54.77 24.13 -25.59
C GLU A 550 56.02 23.56 -24.95
N TYR A 551 56.26 23.95 -23.71
CA TYR A 551 57.43 23.45 -22.96
C TYR A 551 57.19 23.61 -21.44
N VAL A 552 57.98 22.92 -20.66
CA VAL A 552 58.11 23.03 -19.20
C VAL A 552 59.52 23.38 -18.85
N GLN A 553 59.73 24.19 -17.85
CA GLN A 553 61.06 24.63 -17.32
C GLN A 553 61.03 24.60 -15.79
N LEU A 554 62.19 24.49 -15.14
CA LEU A 554 62.31 24.76 -13.71
C LEU A 554 61.96 26.23 -13.40
N ASP A 555 61.30 26.45 -12.28
CA ASP A 555 61.00 27.80 -11.75
C ASP A 555 62.16 28.26 -10.81
N ASN A 556 63.34 28.55 -11.41
CA ASN A 556 64.53 29.00 -10.71
C ASN A 556 64.36 30.45 -10.21
#